data_65cc22852c469bdf69577506b1fbf54b
#
_entry.id   65cc22852c469bdf69577506b1fbf54b
#
_cell.length_a   1.000
_cell.length_b   1.000
_cell.length_c   1.000
_cell.angle_alpha   90.00
_cell.angle_beta   90.00
_cell.angle_gamma   90.00
#
_symmetry.space_group_name_H-M   'P 1'
#
loop_
_entity.id
_entity.type
_entity.pdbx_description
1 polymer ?
#
loop_
_entity_poly.entity_id
_entity_poly.type
_entity_poly.pdbx_seq_one_letter_code
_entity_poly.pdbx_strand_id
1 'polypeptide(L)'
;MSIEQAQLLCEGWRMKGEKLVFTNGCFDILHHGHVYYLAEAAQLGNRLIVGLNSDGSVRGLNKSPERPINTQDSRSFVLASLGMVDLVVIFDEQTPRELIENLVPDVLVKGGDYDASQEDENDPSYIVGSKIVKQNGGSVRTIPLKEGFSTTNIISKLRD
;
A
#
# COMPACT_ATOMS: atom_id res chain seq x y z
N MET A 1 -8.90 3.58 10.70
CA MET A 1 -9.61 2.41 11.25
C MET A 1 -8.59 1.54 11.98
N SER A 2 -8.96 0.88 13.12
CA SER A 2 -8.06 -0.08 13.80
C SER A 2 -7.94 -1.39 13.01
N ILE A 3 -6.92 -2.20 13.31
CA ILE A 3 -6.70 -3.49 12.63
C ILE A 3 -7.88 -4.44 12.87
N GLU A 4 -8.41 -4.51 14.09
CA GLU A 4 -9.55 -5.37 14.44
C GLU A 4 -10.82 -4.98 13.66
N GLN A 5 -11.08 -3.69 13.55
CA GLN A 5 -12.20 -3.19 12.74
C GLN A 5 -12.04 -3.52 11.26
N ALA A 6 -10.81 -3.40 10.75
CA ALA A 6 -10.48 -3.75 9.37
C ALA A 6 -10.65 -5.26 9.10
N GLN A 7 -10.24 -6.12 10.05
CA GLN A 7 -10.45 -7.57 9.97
C GLN A 7 -11.93 -7.93 9.84
N LEU A 8 -12.78 -7.40 10.74
CA LEU A 8 -14.22 -7.64 10.71
C LEU A 8 -14.84 -7.20 9.37
N LEU A 9 -14.40 -6.07 8.83
CA LEU A 9 -14.88 -5.58 7.54
C LEU A 9 -14.46 -6.51 6.40
N CYS A 10 -13.17 -6.95 6.40
CA CYS A 10 -12.65 -7.90 5.41
C CYS A 10 -13.36 -9.26 5.46
N GLU A 11 -13.65 -9.77 6.66
CA GLU A 11 -14.45 -10.99 6.83
C GLU A 11 -15.85 -10.82 6.22
N GLY A 12 -16.52 -9.70 6.47
CA GLY A 12 -17.82 -9.39 5.89
C GLY A 12 -17.79 -9.34 4.35
N TRP A 13 -16.72 -8.85 3.75
CA TRP A 13 -16.52 -8.86 2.30
C TRP A 13 -16.27 -10.28 1.76
N ARG A 14 -15.43 -11.08 2.44
CA ARG A 14 -15.21 -12.49 2.05
C ARG A 14 -16.48 -13.33 2.09
N MET A 15 -17.34 -13.12 3.09
CA MET A 15 -18.64 -13.80 3.17
C MET A 15 -19.53 -13.51 1.96
N LYS A 16 -19.32 -12.39 1.28
CA LYS A 16 -20.01 -12.01 0.04
C LYS A 16 -19.28 -12.49 -1.22
N GLY A 17 -18.17 -13.22 -1.07
CA GLY A 17 -17.35 -13.67 -2.19
C GLY A 17 -16.51 -12.56 -2.84
N GLU A 18 -16.32 -11.43 -2.14
CA GLU A 18 -15.54 -10.32 -2.67
C GLU A 18 -14.03 -10.57 -2.52
N LYS A 19 -13.29 -10.31 -3.57
CA LYS A 19 -11.83 -10.49 -3.65
C LYS A 19 -11.11 -9.25 -3.12
N LEU A 20 -10.24 -9.45 -2.13
CA LEU A 20 -9.51 -8.39 -1.45
C LEU A 20 -8.16 -8.13 -2.09
N VAL A 21 -7.90 -6.90 -2.48
CA VAL A 21 -6.62 -6.42 -2.99
C VAL A 21 -5.96 -5.53 -1.94
N PHE A 22 -4.70 -5.77 -1.65
CA PHE A 22 -3.94 -4.97 -0.69
C PHE A 22 -2.71 -4.35 -1.34
N THR A 23 -2.48 -3.10 -1.04
CA THR A 23 -1.22 -2.40 -1.28
C THR A 23 -0.85 -1.55 -0.09
N ASN A 24 0.41 -1.10 -0.01
CA ASN A 24 0.82 -0.16 1.03
C ASN A 24 1.83 0.87 0.51
N GLY A 25 1.89 1.98 1.22
CA GLY A 25 2.84 3.05 0.91
C GLY A 25 2.71 4.27 1.81
N CYS A 26 3.61 5.25 1.62
CA CYS A 26 3.59 6.52 2.34
C CYS A 26 2.54 7.49 1.78
N PHE A 27 2.35 7.52 0.48
CA PHE A 27 1.40 8.40 -0.24
C PHE A 27 1.45 9.85 0.27
N ASP A 28 2.65 10.38 0.44
CA ASP A 28 2.89 11.65 1.12
C ASP A 28 2.34 12.85 0.33
N ILE A 29 2.72 12.95 -0.94
CA ILE A 29 2.15 13.89 -1.91
C ILE A 29 1.53 13.07 -3.02
N LEU A 30 0.20 13.02 -3.07
CA LEU A 30 -0.50 12.31 -4.15
C LEU A 30 -0.26 13.01 -5.49
N HIS A 31 0.04 12.21 -6.50
CA HIS A 31 0.23 12.64 -7.87
C HIS A 31 -0.35 11.59 -8.83
N HIS A 32 -0.41 11.93 -10.13
CA HIS A 32 -0.96 11.07 -11.18
C HIS A 32 -0.44 9.62 -11.09
N GLY A 33 0.87 9.43 -10.86
CA GLY A 33 1.45 8.09 -10.76
C GLY A 33 0.85 7.23 -9.65
N HIS A 34 0.56 7.84 -8.49
CA HIS A 34 -0.12 7.15 -7.39
C HIS A 34 -1.57 6.79 -7.75
N VAL A 35 -2.32 7.74 -8.33
CA VAL A 35 -3.72 7.50 -8.71
C VAL A 35 -3.83 6.44 -9.78
N TYR A 36 -2.96 6.48 -10.80
CA TYR A 36 -2.86 5.46 -11.84
C TYR A 36 -2.59 4.07 -11.23
N TYR A 37 -1.57 3.98 -10.37
CA TYR A 37 -1.21 2.75 -9.69
C TYR A 37 -2.36 2.16 -8.86
N LEU A 38 -3.05 2.98 -8.09
CA LEU A 38 -4.20 2.55 -7.28
C LEU A 38 -5.38 2.11 -8.15
N ALA A 39 -5.61 2.78 -9.28
CA ALA A 39 -6.67 2.41 -10.22
C ALA A 39 -6.39 1.03 -10.87
N GLU A 40 -5.14 0.77 -11.26
CA GLU A 40 -4.73 -0.55 -11.79
C GLU A 40 -4.82 -1.63 -10.71
N ALA A 41 -4.39 -1.33 -9.47
CA ALA A 41 -4.52 -2.26 -8.35
C ALA A 41 -5.98 -2.64 -8.07
N ALA A 42 -6.88 -1.67 -8.08
CA ALA A 42 -8.31 -1.90 -7.84
C ALA A 42 -8.96 -2.85 -8.86
N GLN A 43 -8.45 -2.93 -10.09
CA GLN A 43 -8.95 -3.83 -11.12
C GLN A 43 -8.64 -5.32 -10.85
N LEU A 44 -7.77 -5.62 -9.89
CA LEU A 44 -7.36 -6.99 -9.57
C LEU A 44 -8.31 -7.71 -8.62
N GLY A 45 -9.32 -7.01 -8.08
CA GLY A 45 -10.33 -7.59 -7.19
C GLY A 45 -11.56 -6.69 -7.03
N ASN A 46 -12.30 -6.89 -5.95
CA ASN A 46 -13.54 -6.18 -5.67
C ASN A 46 -13.36 -5.07 -4.64
N ARG A 47 -12.37 -5.20 -3.74
CA ARG A 47 -12.08 -4.26 -2.66
C ARG A 47 -10.60 -3.91 -2.63
N LEU A 48 -10.28 -2.63 -2.71
CA LEU A 48 -8.92 -2.13 -2.57
C LEU A 48 -8.67 -1.62 -1.15
N ILE A 49 -7.73 -2.26 -0.47
CA ILE A 49 -7.27 -1.91 0.87
C ILE A 49 -5.89 -1.27 0.75
N VAL A 50 -5.72 -0.10 1.35
CA VAL A 50 -4.45 0.61 1.37
C VAL A 50 -3.89 0.64 2.79
N GLY A 51 -2.77 -0.04 3.02
CA GLY A 51 -1.95 0.13 4.21
C GLY A 51 -1.16 1.44 4.11
N LEU A 52 -1.44 2.39 4.99
CA LEU A 52 -0.79 3.69 5.02
C LEU A 52 0.24 3.75 6.14
N ASN A 53 1.51 3.97 5.81
CA ASN A 53 2.54 4.20 6.81
C ASN A 53 2.19 5.43 7.67
N SER A 54 2.21 5.29 8.99
CA SER A 54 2.08 6.42 9.92
C SER A 54 3.20 7.43 9.74
N ASP A 55 3.09 8.59 10.35
CA ASP A 55 4.16 9.60 10.33
C ASP A 55 5.44 9.07 10.97
N GLY A 56 5.32 8.27 12.05
CA GLY A 56 6.43 7.60 12.70
C GLY A 56 7.12 6.59 11.78
N SER A 57 6.33 5.74 11.14
CA SER A 57 6.81 4.74 10.17
C SER A 57 7.53 5.41 8.98
N VAL A 58 6.97 6.48 8.41
CA VAL A 58 7.61 7.22 7.29
C VAL A 58 8.96 7.78 7.70
N ARG A 59 9.07 8.39 8.89
CA ARG A 59 10.37 8.89 9.42
C ARG A 59 11.39 7.76 9.56
N GLY A 60 10.96 6.60 10.03
CA GLY A 60 11.82 5.41 10.16
C GLY A 60 12.38 4.87 8.83
N LEU A 61 11.75 5.18 7.69
CA LEU A 61 12.24 4.78 6.37
C LEU A 61 13.44 5.62 5.87
N ASN A 62 13.83 6.68 6.59
CA ASN A 62 14.99 7.54 6.30
C ASN A 62 15.07 8.07 4.85
N LYS A 63 13.93 8.27 4.19
CA LYS A 63 13.89 8.76 2.80
C LYS A 63 14.32 10.20 2.65
N SER A 64 14.01 11.05 3.66
CA SER A 64 14.40 12.46 3.76
C SER A 64 13.99 12.98 5.14
N PRO A 65 14.79 13.87 5.80
CA PRO A 65 14.47 14.38 7.13
C PRO A 65 13.18 15.21 7.18
N GLU A 66 12.69 15.70 6.05
CA GLU A 66 11.49 16.52 5.92
C GLU A 66 10.21 15.70 5.73
N ARG A 67 10.32 14.39 5.55
CA ARG A 67 9.16 13.52 5.30
C ARG A 67 8.63 12.89 6.58
N PRO A 68 7.30 12.76 6.70
CA PRO A 68 6.28 13.13 5.71
C PRO A 68 6.02 14.64 5.68
N ILE A 69 5.66 15.18 4.51
CA ILE A 69 5.21 16.57 4.33
C ILE A 69 3.78 16.73 4.86
N ASN A 70 2.91 15.77 4.55
CA ASN A 70 1.53 15.73 5.01
C ASN A 70 1.39 14.77 6.19
N THR A 71 0.60 15.16 7.18
CA THR A 71 0.29 14.27 8.33
C THR A 71 -0.46 13.02 7.87
N GLN A 72 -0.33 11.93 8.61
CA GLN A 72 -1.04 10.68 8.34
C GLN A 72 -2.55 10.87 8.22
N ASP A 73 -3.16 11.76 9.01
CA ASP A 73 -4.59 12.04 8.96
C ASP A 73 -4.97 12.71 7.64
N SER A 74 -4.18 13.70 7.18
CA SER A 74 -4.37 14.33 5.88
C SER A 74 -4.19 13.33 4.74
N ARG A 75 -3.13 12.50 4.79
CA ARG A 75 -2.85 11.49 3.77
C ARG A 75 -3.94 10.42 3.71
N SER A 76 -4.42 9.95 4.85
CA SER A 76 -5.50 8.97 4.92
C SER A 76 -6.82 9.52 4.40
N PHE A 77 -7.15 10.77 4.74
CA PHE A 77 -8.36 11.43 4.26
C PHE A 77 -8.38 11.56 2.72
N VAL A 78 -7.25 12.00 2.13
CA VAL A 78 -7.13 12.14 0.68
C VAL A 78 -7.24 10.77 -0.01
N LEU A 79 -6.57 9.73 0.51
CA LEU A 79 -6.67 8.37 -0.03
C LEU A 79 -8.09 7.81 0.05
N ALA A 80 -8.75 7.96 1.20
CA ALA A 80 -10.11 7.48 1.40
C ALA A 80 -11.16 8.23 0.55
N SER A 81 -10.80 9.41 0.01
CA SER A 81 -11.65 10.17 -0.91
C SER A 81 -11.57 9.68 -2.36
N LEU A 82 -10.61 8.79 -2.68
CA LEU A 82 -10.51 8.21 -4.01
C LEU A 82 -11.55 7.10 -4.18
N GLY A 83 -12.39 7.22 -5.20
CA GLY A 83 -13.52 6.29 -5.43
C GLY A 83 -13.11 4.81 -5.65
N MET A 84 -11.82 4.52 -5.93
CA MET A 84 -11.32 3.17 -6.07
C MET A 84 -10.78 2.58 -4.75
N VAL A 85 -10.67 3.36 -3.68
CA VAL A 85 -10.14 2.91 -2.38
C VAL A 85 -11.30 2.60 -1.45
N ASP A 86 -11.43 1.35 -1.01
CA ASP A 86 -12.50 0.91 -0.12
C ASP A 86 -12.12 1.03 1.36
N LEU A 87 -10.84 0.91 1.68
CA LEU A 87 -10.36 0.94 3.05
C LEU A 87 -8.92 1.49 3.14
N VAL A 88 -8.69 2.38 4.12
CA VAL A 88 -7.35 2.83 4.51
C VAL A 88 -7.10 2.41 5.95
N VAL A 89 -6.00 1.69 6.20
CA VAL A 89 -5.53 1.29 7.53
C VAL A 89 -4.15 1.88 7.77
N ILE A 90 -4.02 2.68 8.83
CA ILE A 90 -2.72 3.25 9.22
C ILE A 90 -1.98 2.21 10.07
N PHE A 91 -0.68 2.03 9.80
CA PHE A 91 0.19 1.14 10.56
C PHE A 91 1.50 1.83 10.93
N ASP A 92 2.04 1.47 12.11
CA ASP A 92 3.22 2.10 12.71
C ASP A 92 4.53 1.33 12.44
N GLU A 93 4.42 0.07 12.06
CA GLU A 93 5.54 -0.84 11.86
C GLU A 93 6.43 -0.42 10.68
N GLN A 94 7.68 -0.88 10.67
CA GLN A 94 8.63 -0.64 9.57
C GLN A 94 8.17 -1.28 8.26
N THR A 95 7.40 -2.37 8.35
CA THR A 95 6.87 -3.11 7.22
C THR A 95 5.41 -3.44 7.41
N PRO A 96 4.63 -3.65 6.35
CA PRO A 96 3.20 -3.98 6.44
C PRO A 96 2.94 -5.46 6.82
N ARG A 97 3.93 -6.20 7.30
CA ARG A 97 3.85 -7.65 7.53
C ARG A 97 2.69 -8.01 8.44
N GLU A 98 2.62 -7.40 9.62
CA GLU A 98 1.58 -7.66 10.62
C GLU A 98 0.18 -7.34 10.05
N LEU A 99 0.05 -6.23 9.33
CA LEU A 99 -1.21 -5.87 8.70
C LEU A 99 -1.62 -6.90 7.63
N ILE A 100 -0.68 -7.40 6.83
CA ILE A 100 -0.94 -8.45 5.82
C ILE A 100 -1.32 -9.78 6.50
N GLU A 101 -0.65 -10.16 7.60
CA GLU A 101 -0.96 -11.36 8.39
C GLU A 101 -2.39 -11.32 8.96
N ASN A 102 -2.83 -10.16 9.41
CA ASN A 102 -4.16 -9.96 9.97
C ASN A 102 -5.26 -9.88 8.90
N LEU A 103 -4.99 -9.25 7.76
CA LEU A 103 -6.00 -9.04 6.71
C LEU A 103 -6.05 -10.18 5.70
N VAL A 104 -4.96 -10.93 5.50
CA VAL A 104 -4.82 -12.05 4.54
C VAL A 104 -5.47 -11.74 3.18
N PRO A 105 -4.96 -10.76 2.41
CA PRO A 105 -5.57 -10.38 1.14
C PRO A 105 -5.42 -11.49 0.08
N ASP A 106 -6.36 -11.52 -0.89
CA ASP A 106 -6.30 -12.43 -2.03
C ASP A 106 -5.25 -11.99 -3.06
N VAL A 107 -4.99 -10.68 -3.13
CA VAL A 107 -3.96 -10.10 -4.01
C VAL A 107 -3.14 -9.08 -3.26
N LEU A 108 -1.82 -9.31 -3.23
CA LEU A 108 -0.85 -8.32 -2.75
C LEU A 108 -0.23 -7.62 -3.94
N VAL A 109 -0.29 -6.28 -3.94
CA VAL A 109 0.20 -5.45 -5.06
C VAL A 109 1.34 -4.57 -4.60
N LYS A 110 2.39 -4.49 -5.43
CA LYS A 110 3.50 -3.55 -5.28
C LYS A 110 3.81 -2.86 -6.59
N GLY A 111 4.35 -1.64 -6.50
CA GLY A 111 4.76 -0.87 -7.67
C GLY A 111 6.26 -0.95 -7.92
N GLY A 112 6.67 -0.71 -9.17
CA GLY A 112 8.05 -0.44 -9.54
C GLY A 112 9.00 -1.61 -9.48
N ASP A 113 10.09 -1.45 -8.73
CA ASP A 113 11.30 -2.29 -8.78
C ASP A 113 11.19 -3.59 -7.96
N TYR A 114 9.98 -3.93 -7.49
CA TYR A 114 9.73 -5.18 -6.78
C TYR A 114 9.53 -6.35 -7.73
N ASP A 115 9.96 -7.55 -7.30
CA ASP A 115 9.79 -8.80 -8.04
C ASP A 115 8.82 -9.75 -7.31
N ALA A 116 7.69 -10.03 -7.94
CA ALA A 116 6.67 -10.93 -7.40
C ALA A 116 7.15 -12.40 -7.29
N SER A 117 8.22 -12.78 -7.99
CA SER A 117 8.84 -14.11 -7.95
C SER A 117 9.96 -14.24 -6.92
N GLN A 118 10.47 -13.12 -6.38
CA GLN A 118 11.55 -13.13 -5.41
C GLN A 118 11.14 -13.82 -4.11
N GLU A 119 11.94 -14.78 -3.64
CA GLU A 119 11.70 -15.55 -2.42
C GLU A 119 12.71 -15.27 -1.30
N ASP A 120 13.86 -14.65 -1.61
CA ASP A 120 14.83 -14.23 -0.63
C ASP A 120 14.37 -12.95 0.07
N GLU A 121 14.06 -13.06 1.37
CA GLU A 121 13.61 -11.93 2.19
C GLU A 121 14.65 -10.85 2.40
N ASN A 122 15.92 -11.14 2.14
CA ASN A 122 17.03 -10.18 2.23
C ASN A 122 17.25 -9.41 0.92
N ASP A 123 16.66 -9.84 -0.18
CA ASP A 123 16.77 -9.15 -1.46
C ASP A 123 15.94 -7.86 -1.45
N PRO A 124 16.47 -6.72 -1.90
CA PRO A 124 15.75 -5.46 -1.95
C PRO A 124 14.48 -5.47 -2.80
N SER A 125 14.40 -6.38 -3.78
CA SER A 125 13.21 -6.55 -4.63
C SER A 125 12.13 -7.43 -4.00
N TYR A 126 12.40 -8.04 -2.83
CA TYR A 126 11.44 -8.89 -2.13
C TYR A 126 10.21 -8.11 -1.67
N ILE A 127 9.04 -8.70 -1.88
CA ILE A 127 7.78 -8.12 -1.43
C ILE A 127 7.41 -8.69 -0.06
N VAL A 128 7.52 -7.87 0.97
CA VAL A 128 7.11 -8.26 2.34
C VAL A 128 5.66 -8.71 2.35
N GLY A 129 5.41 -9.89 2.94
CA GLY A 129 4.09 -10.51 2.97
C GLY A 129 3.79 -11.45 1.79
N SER A 130 4.65 -11.52 0.78
CA SER A 130 4.43 -12.38 -0.40
C SER A 130 4.24 -13.85 -0.04
N LYS A 131 5.07 -14.39 0.86
CA LYS A 131 4.94 -15.78 1.34
C LYS A 131 3.61 -16.02 2.05
N ILE A 132 3.19 -15.09 2.90
CA ILE A 132 1.92 -15.17 3.66
C ILE A 132 0.75 -15.29 2.68
N VAL A 133 0.70 -14.37 1.71
CA VAL A 133 -0.39 -14.35 0.72
C VAL A 133 -0.39 -15.60 -0.15
N LYS A 134 0.78 -16.04 -0.66
CA LYS A 134 0.91 -17.26 -1.47
C LYS A 134 0.51 -18.53 -0.69
N GLN A 135 0.91 -18.65 0.59
CA GLN A 135 0.56 -19.78 1.46
C GLN A 135 -0.94 -19.87 1.75
N ASN A 136 -1.64 -18.74 1.71
CA ASN A 136 -3.09 -18.68 1.88
C ASN A 136 -3.85 -18.75 0.54
N GLY A 137 -3.19 -19.15 -0.54
CA GLY A 137 -3.81 -19.32 -1.86
C GLY A 137 -4.00 -18.04 -2.67
N GLY A 138 -3.50 -16.91 -2.17
CA GLY A 138 -3.52 -15.62 -2.85
C GLY A 138 -2.41 -15.48 -3.91
N SER A 139 -2.37 -14.33 -4.55
CA SER A 139 -1.39 -14.00 -5.59
C SER A 139 -0.68 -12.68 -5.30
N VAL A 140 0.54 -12.55 -5.83
CA VAL A 140 1.35 -11.34 -5.73
C VAL A 140 1.51 -10.75 -7.12
N ARG A 141 1.32 -9.43 -7.26
CA ARG A 141 1.38 -8.71 -8.53
C ARG A 141 2.25 -7.47 -8.40
N THR A 142 2.97 -7.16 -9.46
CA THR A 142 3.67 -5.88 -9.61
C THR A 142 3.00 -5.06 -10.70
N ILE A 143 2.91 -3.75 -10.47
CA ILE A 143 2.40 -2.79 -11.44
C ILE A 143 3.54 -1.84 -11.78
N PRO A 144 3.90 -1.67 -13.06
CA PRO A 144 4.91 -0.70 -13.47
C PRO A 144 4.56 0.70 -13.01
N LEU A 145 5.53 1.43 -12.46
CA LEU A 145 5.33 2.84 -12.13
C LEU A 145 5.26 3.66 -13.42
N LYS A 146 4.36 4.64 -13.42
CA LYS A 146 4.27 5.56 -14.55
C LYS A 146 5.46 6.51 -14.55
N GLU A 147 6.23 6.52 -15.62
CA GLU A 147 7.41 7.36 -15.78
C GLU A 147 7.07 8.86 -15.63
N GLY A 148 8.02 9.63 -15.12
CA GLY A 148 7.90 11.07 -14.98
C GLY A 148 7.18 11.56 -13.71
N PHE A 149 6.65 10.65 -12.89
CA PHE A 149 5.92 11.00 -11.67
C PHE A 149 6.61 10.42 -10.43
N SER A 150 7.12 11.30 -9.55
CA SER A 150 7.61 10.92 -8.23
C SER A 150 7.46 12.06 -7.23
N THR A 151 7.20 11.73 -5.97
CA THR A 151 7.19 12.71 -4.87
C THR A 151 8.51 13.47 -4.76
N THR A 152 9.64 12.78 -4.95
CA THR A 152 10.97 13.39 -4.92
C THR A 152 11.12 14.46 -6.00
N ASN A 153 10.69 14.19 -7.22
CA ASN A 153 10.73 15.16 -8.31
C ASN A 153 9.83 16.38 -8.06
N ILE A 154 8.69 16.19 -7.39
CA ILE A 154 7.81 17.31 -7.02
C ILE A 154 8.51 18.18 -5.99
N ILE A 155 9.07 17.59 -4.93
CA ILE A 155 9.76 18.33 -3.86
C ILE A 155 10.96 19.09 -4.43
N SER A 156 11.77 18.48 -5.32
CA SER A 156 12.92 19.18 -5.90
C SER A 156 12.52 20.37 -6.77
N LYS A 157 11.47 20.26 -7.57
CA LYS A 157 10.94 21.37 -8.38
C LYS A 157 10.38 22.54 -7.58
N LEU A 158 10.01 22.32 -6.32
CA LEU A 158 9.52 23.40 -5.44
C LEU A 158 10.65 24.13 -4.72
N ARG A 159 11.89 23.63 -4.80
CA ARG A 159 13.08 24.24 -4.17
C ARG A 159 13.88 25.13 -5.13
N ASP A 160 13.68 24.97 -6.44
CA ASP A 160 14.25 25.79 -7.50
C ASP A 160 13.38 27.03 -7.74
#